data_b4e22e8e170cfc506c023fba0550fbb3
#
_entry.id   b4e22e8e170cfc506c023fba0550fbb3
#
_cell.length_a   1.000
_cell.length_b   1.000
_cell.length_c   1.000
_cell.angle_alpha   90.00
_cell.angle_beta   90.00
_cell.angle_gamma   90.00
#
_symmetry.space_group_name_H-M   'P 1'
#
loop_
_entity.id
_entity.type
_entity.pdbx_description
1 polymer ?
#
loop_
_entity_poly.entity_id
_entity_poly.type
_entity_poly.pdbx_seq_one_letter_code
_entity_poly.pdbx_strand_id
1 'polypeptide(L)'
;ILETAGELARITYTASSPYHQDPAVKAPVFSGLAMAEGLTRENTEEEYQYAGLYDLRLKISQKSKLVHINEYLYTEVESDKRKSGEKQFDYVDPKNRQVQIEMEQACTNHLQEIGGYLYPIFRPVDFSSHTFEYEASVIIPVRNRIRTVKDAVRSALNQQTTFPFNVIVIDNHSTDGTSEVLHELSSDKRLIHVIPERDDLGIGGCWNIGIHHEKCGKFAVQLDSDDVYKNEHSLQIIIDTFYKQKCAMVIGTYMMTNFDMQEIAPGIIDHKEWTPDNGRNNALRINGLGAPRAFYTPILREIKVPNTSYGEDYALGLKISHDYQIGRIYDVIYLCRRWEDNSD
;
A
#
# COMPACT_ATOMS: atom_id res chain seq x y z
N ILE A 1 -20.09 15.87 28.29
CA ILE A 1 -20.28 17.25 27.79
C ILE A 1 -19.15 18.04 28.43
N LEU A 2 -18.29 18.61 27.63
CA LEU A 2 -17.18 19.40 28.11
C LEU A 2 -17.66 20.78 28.47
N GLU A 3 -17.53 21.15 29.73
CA GLU A 3 -18.06 22.44 30.23
C GLU A 3 -17.05 23.56 30.08
N THR A 4 -15.75 23.23 29.88
CA THR A 4 -14.71 24.26 29.84
C THR A 4 -13.70 24.01 28.70
N ALA A 5 -13.04 25.09 28.29
CA ALA A 5 -11.98 25.08 27.30
C ALA A 5 -10.81 24.16 27.69
N GLY A 6 -10.50 24.08 28.99
CA GLY A 6 -9.42 23.24 29.50
C GLY A 6 -9.70 21.75 29.41
N GLU A 7 -10.97 21.34 29.41
CA GLU A 7 -11.37 19.95 29.26
C GLU A 7 -11.30 19.51 27.81
N LEU A 8 -11.69 20.35 26.86
CA LEU A 8 -11.53 20.10 25.42
C LEU A 8 -10.06 19.98 25.02
N ALA A 9 -9.18 20.79 25.58
CA ALA A 9 -7.75 20.72 25.33
C ALA A 9 -7.10 19.42 25.84
N ARG A 10 -7.76 18.68 26.72
CA ARG A 10 -7.31 17.39 27.25
C ARG A 10 -7.85 16.18 26.48
N ILE A 11 -8.79 16.38 25.58
CA ILE A 11 -9.23 15.27 24.72
C ILE A 11 -8.13 15.00 23.72
N THR A 12 -7.34 14.01 24.04
CA THR A 12 -6.35 13.46 23.15
C THR A 12 -7.01 12.41 22.28
N TYR A 13 -6.89 12.56 20.98
CA TYR A 13 -7.33 11.57 20.04
C TYR A 13 -6.12 10.78 19.55
N THR A 14 -6.05 9.52 19.91
CA THR A 14 -5.25 8.54 19.20
C THR A 14 -6.05 8.16 17.95
N ALA A 15 -5.77 8.80 16.82
CA ALA A 15 -6.10 8.16 15.57
C ALA A 15 -5.22 6.92 15.50
N SER A 16 -5.80 5.77 15.70
CA SER A 16 -5.21 4.53 15.25
C SER A 16 -5.20 4.59 13.72
N SER A 17 -4.20 5.30 13.18
CA SER A 17 -3.84 5.08 11.79
C SER A 17 -3.37 3.64 11.72
N PRO A 18 -3.94 2.81 10.88
CA PRO A 18 -3.45 1.43 10.67
C PRO A 18 -1.99 1.37 10.22
N TYR A 19 -1.38 2.51 9.90
CA TYR A 19 0.00 2.65 9.42
C TYR A 19 1.04 2.93 10.49
N HIS A 20 0.65 3.19 11.73
CA HIS A 20 1.60 3.45 12.82
C HIS A 20 1.72 2.24 13.73
N GLN A 21 2.02 1.09 13.16
CA GLN A 21 2.28 -0.12 13.93
C GLN A 21 3.75 -0.51 13.99
N ASP A 22 4.66 0.38 13.59
CA ASP A 22 6.04 0.23 14.00
C ASP A 22 6.11 0.55 15.50
N PRO A 23 6.44 -0.42 16.38
CA PRO A 23 6.65 -0.16 17.80
C PRO A 23 7.76 0.85 18.05
N ALA A 24 8.62 1.11 17.06
CA ALA A 24 9.66 2.13 17.11
C ALA A 24 9.15 3.52 16.72
N VAL A 25 8.03 3.63 16.01
CA VAL A 25 7.38 4.88 15.65
C VAL A 25 6.10 5.05 16.47
N LYS A 26 6.24 5.13 17.78
CA LYS A 26 5.20 5.66 18.66
C LYS A 26 5.10 7.17 18.48
N ALA A 27 4.79 7.61 17.27
CA ALA A 27 4.43 8.99 17.08
C ALA A 27 3.03 9.19 17.69
N PRO A 28 2.87 10.08 18.68
CA PRO A 28 1.55 10.48 19.12
C PRO A 28 0.90 11.21 17.96
N VAL A 29 0.08 10.49 17.21
CA VAL A 29 -0.73 11.11 16.19
C VAL A 29 -1.79 11.92 16.90
N PHE A 30 -1.52 13.21 17.09
CA PHE A 30 -2.42 14.20 17.63
C PHE A 30 -2.88 14.01 19.09
N SER A 31 -2.03 14.37 20.01
CA SER A 31 -2.46 14.82 21.31
C SER A 31 -2.69 16.34 21.26
N GLY A 32 -3.90 16.77 21.45
CA GLY A 32 -4.26 18.18 21.64
C GLY A 32 -5.29 18.67 20.64
N LEU A 33 -6.51 18.84 21.09
CA LEU A 33 -7.53 19.64 20.44
C LEU A 33 -7.25 21.10 20.72
N ALA A 34 -6.86 21.86 19.70
CA ALA A 34 -6.98 23.30 19.74
C ALA A 34 -8.45 23.66 19.71
N MET A 35 -8.90 24.47 20.65
CA MET A 35 -10.24 24.98 20.64
C MET A 35 -10.42 26.06 19.61
N ALA A 36 -11.43 25.90 18.75
CA ALA A 36 -12.01 27.03 18.03
C ALA A 36 -13.25 27.49 18.79
N GLU A 37 -13.31 28.75 19.18
CA GLU A 37 -14.52 29.34 19.72
C GLU A 37 -15.69 29.12 18.75
N GLY A 38 -16.83 28.63 19.27
CA GLY A 38 -18.06 28.43 18.49
C GLY A 38 -18.25 27.06 17.85
N LEU A 39 -17.38 26.09 18.10
CA LEU A 39 -17.64 24.70 17.73
C LEU A 39 -18.40 24.00 18.87
N THR A 40 -19.71 23.98 18.73
CA THR A 40 -20.58 23.19 19.61
C THR A 40 -21.09 21.97 18.83
N ARG A 41 -21.62 20.97 19.56
CA ARG A 41 -22.26 19.78 18.97
C ARG A 41 -23.40 20.14 18.01
N GLU A 42 -24.01 21.31 18.18
CA GLU A 42 -25.10 21.86 17.34
C GLU A 42 -24.63 22.24 15.92
N ASN A 43 -23.32 22.38 15.71
CA ASN A 43 -22.73 22.70 14.40
C ASN A 43 -22.32 21.45 13.59
N THR A 44 -22.62 20.25 14.07
CA THR A 44 -22.40 19.01 13.30
C THR A 44 -23.74 18.60 12.71
N GLU A 45 -23.91 18.78 11.40
CA GLU A 45 -25.15 18.43 10.67
C GLU A 45 -25.34 16.90 10.57
N GLU A 46 -24.29 16.11 10.81
CA GLU A 46 -24.32 14.65 10.75
C GLU A 46 -23.98 14.02 12.09
N GLU A 47 -24.82 13.08 12.53
CA GLU A 47 -24.56 12.27 13.72
C GLU A 47 -23.81 11.01 13.33
N TYR A 48 -22.50 10.98 13.61
CA TYR A 48 -21.67 9.78 13.49
C TYR A 48 -21.66 8.98 14.80
N GLN A 49 -21.81 7.67 14.68
CA GLN A 49 -21.67 6.77 15.82
C GLN A 49 -20.19 6.57 16.18
N TYR A 50 -19.31 6.52 15.18
CA TYR A 50 -17.88 6.20 15.33
C TYR A 50 -16.96 7.34 14.90
N ALA A 51 -17.29 8.05 13.84
CA ALA A 51 -16.41 9.07 13.24
C ALA A 51 -16.52 10.46 13.87
N GLY A 52 -17.32 10.68 14.93
CA GLY A 52 -17.61 12.00 15.45
C GLY A 52 -16.37 12.80 15.89
N LEU A 53 -15.41 12.18 16.58
CA LEU A 53 -14.16 12.87 16.95
C LEU A 53 -13.25 13.15 15.74
N TYR A 54 -13.27 12.28 14.74
CA TYR A 54 -12.54 12.49 13.50
C TYR A 54 -13.10 13.65 12.71
N ASP A 55 -14.42 13.71 12.53
CA ASP A 55 -15.13 14.81 11.89
C ASP A 55 -14.91 16.15 12.61
N LEU A 56 -15.04 16.16 13.94
CA LEU A 56 -14.77 17.35 14.74
C LEU A 56 -13.34 17.89 14.51
N ARG A 57 -12.34 17.01 14.50
CA ARG A 57 -10.94 17.40 14.22
C ARG A 57 -10.80 18.02 12.83
N LEU A 58 -11.43 17.42 11.82
CA LEU A 58 -11.40 17.94 10.45
C LEU A 58 -12.07 19.34 10.39
N LYS A 59 -13.21 19.54 11.03
CA LYS A 59 -13.90 20.84 11.11
C LYS A 59 -13.09 21.91 11.84
N ILE A 60 -12.40 21.54 12.92
CA ILE A 60 -11.48 22.46 13.64
C ILE A 60 -10.32 22.86 12.73
N SER A 61 -9.74 21.93 11.98
CA SER A 61 -8.60 22.21 11.10
C SER A 61 -8.90 23.23 9.99
N GLN A 62 -10.18 23.37 9.61
CA GLN A 62 -10.60 24.37 8.63
C GLN A 62 -10.63 25.81 9.18
N LYS A 63 -10.82 25.96 10.49
CA LYS A 63 -11.03 27.27 11.14
C LYS A 63 -9.81 27.69 11.98
N SER A 64 -8.98 26.74 12.37
CA SER A 64 -7.88 26.98 13.31
C SER A 64 -6.63 26.19 12.93
N LYS A 65 -5.48 26.78 13.19
CA LYS A 65 -4.20 26.09 13.02
C LYS A 65 -4.07 25.00 14.10
N LEU A 66 -3.76 23.79 13.68
CA LEU A 66 -3.36 22.72 14.59
C LEU A 66 -1.92 22.96 15.08
N VAL A 67 -1.72 22.90 16.38
CA VAL A 67 -0.40 23.05 17.00
C VAL A 67 0.04 21.70 17.52
N HIS A 68 1.18 21.22 17.04
CA HIS A 68 1.83 20.02 17.55
C HIS A 68 2.65 20.37 18.79
N ILE A 69 2.43 19.66 19.91
CA ILE A 69 3.23 19.75 21.12
C ILE A 69 4.15 18.54 21.12
N ASN A 70 5.45 18.76 20.99
CA ASN A 70 6.46 17.70 20.92
C ASN A 70 6.86 17.22 22.33
N GLU A 71 5.88 16.78 23.10
CA GLU A 71 6.03 16.27 24.47
C GLU A 71 5.13 15.06 24.68
N TYR A 72 5.53 14.14 25.55
CA TYR A 72 4.68 13.03 25.98
C TYR A 72 3.70 13.52 27.05
N LEU A 73 2.46 13.79 26.64
CA LEU A 73 1.43 14.36 27.51
C LEU A 73 0.51 13.33 28.17
N TYR A 74 0.55 12.08 27.74
CA TYR A 74 -0.28 10.99 28.29
C TYR A 74 0.37 9.63 28.05
N THR A 75 -0.11 8.63 28.78
CA THR A 75 0.28 7.23 28.59
C THR A 75 -0.93 6.44 28.12
N GLU A 76 -0.80 5.79 26.98
CA GLU A 76 -1.79 4.82 26.52
C GLU A 76 -1.49 3.46 27.17
N VAL A 77 -2.49 2.92 27.86
CA VAL A 77 -2.42 1.57 28.41
C VAL A 77 -3.08 0.62 27.41
N GLU A 78 -2.27 -0.19 26.78
CA GLU A 78 -2.75 -1.15 25.83
C GLU A 78 -3.49 -2.29 26.54
N SER A 79 -4.81 -2.34 26.41
CA SER A 79 -5.65 -3.40 26.98
C SER A 79 -5.98 -4.51 25.98
N ASP A 80 -5.51 -4.40 24.75
CA ASP A 80 -5.81 -5.35 23.69
C ASP A 80 -5.06 -6.67 23.90
N LYS A 81 -5.83 -7.74 24.03
CA LYS A 81 -5.32 -9.10 24.26
C LYS A 81 -5.22 -9.94 22.97
N ARG A 82 -5.48 -9.33 21.80
CA ARG A 82 -5.37 -10.01 20.50
C ARG A 82 -3.93 -10.42 20.24
N LYS A 83 -3.74 -11.51 19.51
CA LYS A 83 -2.42 -11.96 19.08
C LYS A 83 -1.78 -10.93 18.13
N SER A 84 -0.45 -10.88 18.13
CA SER A 84 0.33 -10.07 17.20
C SER A 84 -0.11 -10.30 15.75
N GLY A 85 -0.27 -9.22 14.98
CA GLY A 85 -0.69 -9.25 13.57
C GLY A 85 -2.19 -9.04 13.33
N GLU A 86 -3.07 -9.36 14.27
CA GLU A 86 -4.51 -9.12 14.08
C GLU A 86 -4.85 -7.62 14.04
N LYS A 87 -4.12 -6.79 14.79
CA LYS A 87 -4.34 -5.34 14.82
C LYS A 87 -3.99 -4.64 13.51
N GLN A 88 -2.98 -5.10 12.82
CA GLN A 88 -2.50 -4.50 11.58
C GLN A 88 -3.59 -4.45 10.50
N PHE A 89 -4.53 -5.38 10.54
CA PHE A 89 -5.61 -5.53 9.56
C PHE A 89 -6.99 -5.18 10.09
N ASP A 90 -7.09 -4.51 11.24
CA ASP A 90 -8.37 -4.12 11.83
C ASP A 90 -9.25 -3.28 10.89
N TYR A 91 -8.63 -2.51 10.00
CA TYR A 91 -9.35 -1.67 9.04
C TYR A 91 -10.06 -2.47 7.93
N VAL A 92 -9.64 -3.71 7.68
CA VAL A 92 -10.30 -4.63 6.72
C VAL A 92 -11.16 -5.68 7.41
N ASP A 93 -11.16 -5.74 8.74
CA ASP A 93 -12.00 -6.66 9.49
C ASP A 93 -13.48 -6.30 9.26
N PRO A 94 -14.32 -7.25 8.81
CA PRO A 94 -15.75 -7.00 8.55
C PRO A 94 -16.51 -6.40 9.73
N LYS A 95 -16.12 -6.70 10.97
CA LYS A 95 -16.75 -6.11 12.18
C LYS A 95 -16.55 -4.60 12.29
N ASN A 96 -15.50 -4.06 11.66
CA ASN A 96 -15.17 -2.64 11.68
C ASN A 96 -15.71 -1.90 10.44
N ARG A 97 -16.50 -2.56 9.59
CA ARG A 97 -16.98 -1.99 8.33
C ARG A 97 -17.73 -0.68 8.52
N GLN A 98 -18.63 -0.61 9.50
CA GLN A 98 -19.40 0.62 9.77
C GLN A 98 -18.50 1.78 10.18
N VAL A 99 -17.47 1.51 10.99
CA VAL A 99 -16.47 2.51 11.36
C VAL A 99 -15.79 3.08 10.10
N GLN A 100 -15.40 2.21 9.17
CA GLN A 100 -14.72 2.64 7.94
C GLN A 100 -15.63 3.45 7.03
N ILE A 101 -16.91 3.08 6.92
CA ILE A 101 -17.89 3.84 6.13
C ILE A 101 -18.05 5.27 6.68
N GLU A 102 -18.27 5.43 7.99
CA GLU A 102 -18.41 6.74 8.59
C GLU A 102 -17.14 7.60 8.49
N MET A 103 -15.97 6.98 8.69
CA MET A 103 -14.69 7.67 8.55
C MET A 103 -14.44 8.13 7.11
N GLU A 104 -14.83 7.31 6.10
CA GLU A 104 -14.78 7.71 4.70
C GLU A 104 -15.70 8.87 4.39
N GLN A 105 -16.93 8.83 4.90
CA GLN A 105 -17.93 9.90 4.73
C GLN A 105 -17.42 11.23 5.32
N ALA A 106 -16.92 11.21 6.55
CA ALA A 106 -16.36 12.40 7.20
C ALA A 106 -15.17 12.99 6.42
N CYS A 107 -14.26 12.13 5.93
CA CYS A 107 -13.14 12.56 5.08
C CYS A 107 -13.62 13.17 3.77
N THR A 108 -14.58 12.54 3.11
CA THR A 108 -15.14 13.00 1.83
C THR A 108 -15.82 14.36 1.96
N ASN A 109 -16.65 14.53 2.98
CA ASN A 109 -17.32 15.79 3.26
C ASN A 109 -16.29 16.92 3.51
N HIS A 110 -15.29 16.64 4.33
CA HIS A 110 -14.21 17.58 4.57
C HIS A 110 -13.47 18.00 3.28
N LEU A 111 -13.12 17.02 2.43
CA LEU A 111 -12.45 17.32 1.16
C LEU A 111 -13.32 18.16 0.22
N GLN A 112 -14.63 17.95 0.20
CA GLN A 112 -15.57 18.77 -0.56
C GLN A 112 -15.62 20.20 -0.03
N GLU A 113 -15.70 20.37 1.31
CA GLU A 113 -15.76 21.67 1.97
C GLU A 113 -14.51 22.53 1.75
N ILE A 114 -13.32 21.91 1.76
CA ILE A 114 -12.06 22.64 1.54
C ILE A 114 -11.65 22.74 0.05
N GLY A 115 -12.48 22.21 -0.88
CA GLY A 115 -12.16 22.19 -2.32
C GLY A 115 -11.06 21.23 -2.71
N GLY A 116 -10.74 20.25 -1.84
CA GLY A 116 -9.72 19.22 -2.08
C GLY A 116 -10.23 17.91 -2.69
N TYR A 117 -11.56 17.82 -2.90
CA TYR A 117 -12.17 16.59 -3.44
C TYR A 117 -11.80 16.39 -4.91
N LEU A 118 -11.30 15.20 -5.20
CA LEU A 118 -10.96 14.79 -6.56
C LEU A 118 -12.12 14.00 -7.17
N TYR A 119 -12.79 14.59 -8.17
CA TYR A 119 -13.82 13.89 -8.94
C TYR A 119 -13.22 12.74 -9.73
N PRO A 120 -13.96 11.64 -10.02
CA PRO A 120 -13.47 10.46 -10.75
C PRO A 120 -13.26 10.75 -12.25
N ILE A 121 -12.46 11.76 -12.54
CA ILE A 121 -12.05 12.17 -13.89
C ILE A 121 -10.55 11.84 -14.01
N PHE A 122 -10.22 10.96 -14.95
CA PHE A 122 -8.88 10.42 -15.09
C PHE A 122 -8.28 10.74 -16.45
N ARG A 123 -6.96 10.89 -16.48
CA ARG A 123 -6.21 10.95 -17.73
C ARG A 123 -6.25 9.58 -18.42
N PRO A 124 -6.48 9.53 -19.73
CA PRO A 124 -6.43 8.27 -20.46
C PRO A 124 -5.01 7.72 -20.49
N VAL A 125 -4.88 6.40 -20.50
CA VAL A 125 -3.58 5.70 -20.68
C VAL A 125 -3.53 5.14 -22.09
N ASP A 126 -2.49 5.51 -22.83
CA ASP A 126 -2.21 4.96 -24.16
C ASP A 126 -1.09 3.92 -24.11
N PHE A 127 -1.47 2.65 -24.24
CA PHE A 127 -0.51 1.54 -24.23
C PHE A 127 0.21 1.34 -25.58
N SER A 128 -0.14 2.08 -26.62
CA SER A 128 0.50 2.02 -27.93
C SER A 128 1.67 2.99 -28.10
N SER A 129 1.83 3.95 -27.19
CA SER A 129 2.80 5.05 -27.28
C SER A 129 4.27 4.64 -27.20
N HIS A 130 4.55 3.41 -26.70
CA HIS A 130 5.90 2.90 -26.51
C HIS A 130 6.03 1.45 -26.98
N THR A 131 7.21 1.10 -27.49
CA THR A 131 7.54 -0.27 -27.90
C THR A 131 8.43 -0.93 -26.85
N PHE A 132 8.14 -2.17 -26.50
CA PHE A 132 8.86 -2.97 -25.53
C PHE A 132 9.15 -4.36 -26.10
N GLU A 133 10.30 -4.95 -25.73
CA GLU A 133 10.65 -6.33 -26.06
C GLU A 133 9.76 -7.31 -25.29
N TYR A 134 9.48 -7.00 -24.02
CA TYR A 134 8.62 -7.78 -23.14
C TYR A 134 7.33 -7.03 -22.82
N GLU A 135 6.24 -7.77 -22.76
CA GLU A 135 4.95 -7.20 -22.34
C GLU A 135 4.95 -6.93 -20.83
N ALA A 136 5.55 -7.82 -20.03
CA ALA A 136 5.63 -7.66 -18.59
C ALA A 136 7.03 -7.98 -18.05
N SER A 137 7.41 -7.31 -16.98
CA SER A 137 8.54 -7.68 -16.12
C SER A 137 8.05 -7.86 -14.69
N VAL A 138 8.34 -9.01 -14.11
CA VAL A 138 8.18 -9.20 -12.66
C VAL A 138 9.41 -8.63 -11.98
N ILE A 139 9.23 -7.63 -11.12
CA ILE A 139 10.30 -6.96 -10.37
C ILE A 139 10.34 -7.51 -8.95
N ILE A 140 11.51 -8.03 -8.55
CA ILE A 140 11.74 -8.63 -7.22
C ILE A 140 12.92 -7.94 -6.56
N PRO A 141 12.71 -6.92 -5.71
CA PRO A 141 13.75 -6.45 -4.81
C PRO A 141 14.07 -7.51 -3.77
N VAL A 142 15.35 -7.76 -3.50
CA VAL A 142 15.76 -8.75 -2.51
C VAL A 142 17.00 -8.31 -1.74
N ARG A 143 17.02 -8.62 -0.44
CA ARG A 143 18.21 -8.54 0.41
C ARG A 143 18.11 -9.60 1.50
N ASN A 144 19.08 -10.53 1.53
CA ASN A 144 19.18 -11.56 2.56
C ASN A 144 17.89 -12.39 2.70
N ARG A 145 17.53 -13.12 1.63
CA ARG A 145 16.31 -13.96 1.57
C ARG A 145 16.60 -15.37 1.04
N ILE A 146 17.71 -15.96 1.46
CA ILE A 146 18.13 -17.31 1.01
C ILE A 146 17.02 -18.36 1.18
N ARG A 147 16.19 -18.24 2.21
CA ARG A 147 15.13 -19.21 2.52
C ARG A 147 13.95 -19.13 1.54
N THR A 148 13.70 -17.98 0.93
CA THR A 148 12.44 -17.68 0.25
C THR A 148 12.59 -17.29 -1.21
N VAL A 149 13.70 -16.66 -1.58
CA VAL A 149 13.91 -16.10 -2.93
C VAL A 149 13.74 -17.13 -4.04
N LYS A 150 14.14 -18.40 -3.78
CA LYS A 150 14.00 -19.49 -4.75
C LYS A 150 12.54 -19.76 -5.11
N ASP A 151 11.67 -19.76 -4.13
CA ASP A 151 10.23 -19.99 -4.34
C ASP A 151 9.59 -18.81 -5.06
N ALA A 152 9.92 -17.58 -4.64
CA ALA A 152 9.43 -16.37 -5.29
C ALA A 152 9.81 -16.34 -6.78
N VAL A 153 11.08 -16.51 -7.11
CA VAL A 153 11.57 -16.51 -8.49
C VAL A 153 10.95 -17.66 -9.31
N ARG A 154 10.84 -18.85 -8.74
CA ARG A 154 10.19 -19.98 -9.42
C ARG A 154 8.71 -19.73 -9.69
N SER A 155 7.98 -19.15 -8.72
CA SER A 155 6.57 -18.81 -8.93
C SER A 155 6.36 -17.81 -10.05
N ALA A 156 7.31 -16.87 -10.23
CA ALA A 156 7.31 -15.93 -11.34
C ALA A 156 7.67 -16.60 -12.67
N LEU A 157 8.73 -17.40 -12.72
CA LEU A 157 9.17 -18.09 -13.94
C LEU A 157 8.15 -19.14 -14.42
N ASN A 158 7.36 -19.72 -13.53
CA ASN A 158 6.33 -20.71 -13.85
C ASN A 158 5.03 -20.09 -14.39
N GLN A 159 4.95 -18.75 -14.51
CA GLN A 159 3.76 -18.12 -15.09
C GLN A 159 3.55 -18.50 -16.55
N GLN A 160 2.31 -18.81 -16.88
CA GLN A 160 1.85 -19.15 -18.24
C GLN A 160 1.14 -17.95 -18.83
N THR A 161 1.71 -17.37 -19.88
CA THR A 161 1.21 -16.16 -20.51
C THR A 161 1.14 -16.30 -22.04
N THR A 162 0.25 -15.54 -22.67
CA THR A 162 0.16 -15.43 -24.13
C THR A 162 1.13 -14.39 -24.72
N PHE A 163 1.94 -13.77 -23.88
CA PHE A 163 2.88 -12.70 -24.23
C PHE A 163 4.27 -12.99 -23.64
N PRO A 164 5.34 -12.40 -24.18
CA PRO A 164 6.68 -12.52 -23.61
C PRO A 164 6.80 -11.73 -22.31
N PHE A 165 7.43 -12.33 -21.29
CA PHE A 165 7.77 -11.70 -20.04
C PHE A 165 9.14 -12.11 -19.54
N ASN A 166 9.69 -11.35 -18.60
CA ASN A 166 10.91 -11.67 -17.87
C ASN A 166 10.76 -11.39 -16.37
N VAL A 167 11.76 -11.81 -15.60
CA VAL A 167 11.86 -11.60 -14.16
C VAL A 167 13.14 -10.85 -13.89
N ILE A 168 13.06 -9.67 -13.28
CA ILE A 168 14.20 -8.82 -12.94
C ILE A 168 14.34 -8.81 -11.42
N VAL A 169 15.36 -9.46 -10.92
CA VAL A 169 15.70 -9.52 -9.49
C VAL A 169 16.77 -8.50 -9.19
N ILE A 170 16.48 -7.58 -8.28
CA ILE A 170 17.43 -6.57 -7.81
C ILE A 170 17.95 -7.02 -6.45
N ASP A 171 19.13 -7.64 -6.47
CA ASP A 171 19.82 -8.14 -5.28
C ASP A 171 20.60 -7.01 -4.62
N ASN A 172 20.04 -6.44 -3.59
CA ASN A 172 20.61 -5.30 -2.87
C ASN A 172 21.71 -5.75 -1.90
N HIS A 173 22.83 -6.28 -2.46
CA HIS A 173 24.03 -6.69 -1.73
C HIS A 173 23.77 -7.75 -0.65
N SER A 174 23.11 -8.84 -1.02
CA SER A 174 22.90 -9.98 -0.12
C SER A 174 24.20 -10.64 0.30
N THR A 175 24.25 -11.12 1.54
CA THR A 175 25.45 -11.73 2.16
C THR A 175 25.19 -13.10 2.78
N ASP A 176 23.97 -13.62 2.64
CA ASP A 176 23.50 -14.87 3.28
C ASP A 176 23.47 -16.09 2.34
N GLY A 177 23.95 -15.95 1.09
CA GLY A 177 23.86 -16.99 0.05
C GLY A 177 22.70 -16.78 -0.93
N THR A 178 21.95 -15.69 -0.81
CA THR A 178 20.87 -15.35 -1.75
C THR A 178 21.39 -15.18 -3.17
N SER A 179 22.53 -14.49 -3.35
CA SER A 179 23.14 -14.24 -4.66
C SER A 179 23.54 -15.52 -5.38
N GLU A 180 24.06 -16.52 -4.65
CA GLU A 180 24.42 -17.83 -5.18
C GLU A 180 23.19 -18.59 -5.68
N VAL A 181 22.09 -18.57 -4.93
CA VAL A 181 20.80 -19.16 -5.34
C VAL A 181 20.28 -18.51 -6.61
N LEU A 182 20.36 -17.17 -6.72
CA LEU A 182 19.94 -16.44 -7.92
C LEU A 182 20.82 -16.79 -9.12
N HIS A 183 22.13 -16.94 -8.91
CA HIS A 183 23.05 -17.36 -9.96
C HIS A 183 22.71 -18.76 -10.51
N GLU A 184 22.37 -19.72 -9.65
CA GLU A 184 21.91 -21.05 -10.07
C GLU A 184 20.63 -21.00 -10.92
N LEU A 185 19.70 -20.12 -10.56
CA LEU A 185 18.42 -19.94 -11.28
C LEU A 185 18.58 -19.21 -12.61
N SER A 186 19.70 -18.50 -12.83
CA SER A 186 19.97 -17.73 -14.07
C SER A 186 20.20 -18.60 -15.31
N SER A 187 20.12 -19.94 -15.18
CA SER A 187 19.99 -20.85 -16.32
C SER A 187 18.72 -20.61 -17.14
N ASP A 188 17.64 -20.10 -16.55
CA ASP A 188 16.48 -19.60 -17.28
C ASP A 188 16.79 -18.18 -17.82
N LYS A 189 16.80 -18.05 -19.16
CA LYS A 189 17.16 -16.80 -19.84
C LYS A 189 16.17 -15.65 -19.57
N ARG A 190 15.02 -15.93 -19.01
CA ARG A 190 14.05 -14.90 -18.60
C ARG A 190 14.43 -14.26 -17.27
N LEU A 191 15.30 -14.89 -16.47
CA LEU A 191 15.78 -14.33 -15.22
C LEU A 191 16.95 -13.36 -15.48
N ILE A 192 16.79 -12.14 -15.02
CA ILE A 192 17.80 -11.09 -15.04
C ILE A 192 18.15 -10.79 -13.58
N HIS A 193 19.38 -11.14 -13.17
CA HIS A 193 19.90 -10.88 -11.85
C HIS A 193 20.79 -9.64 -11.89
N VAL A 194 20.45 -8.63 -11.13
CA VAL A 194 21.14 -7.34 -11.06
C VAL A 194 21.60 -7.08 -9.63
N ILE A 195 22.88 -6.84 -9.45
CA ILE A 195 23.45 -6.29 -8.21
C ILE A 195 23.73 -4.81 -8.49
N PRO A 196 23.06 -3.86 -7.81
CA PRO A 196 23.29 -2.43 -8.02
C PRO A 196 24.72 -2.01 -7.69
N GLU A 197 25.25 -0.97 -8.36
CA GLU A 197 26.51 -0.37 -7.98
C GLU A 197 26.42 0.40 -6.66
N ARG A 198 25.23 0.95 -6.35
CA ARG A 198 24.95 1.71 -5.12
C ARG A 198 24.56 0.76 -4.00
N ASP A 199 24.99 1.09 -2.78
CA ASP A 199 24.71 0.35 -1.54
C ASP A 199 23.72 1.07 -0.60
N ASP A 200 23.25 2.27 -0.99
CA ASP A 200 22.33 3.11 -0.22
C ASP A 200 20.88 3.00 -0.71
N LEU A 201 20.52 1.90 -1.38
CA LEU A 201 19.17 1.72 -1.90
C LEU A 201 18.22 1.14 -0.84
N GLY A 202 17.06 1.79 -0.70
CA GLY A 202 15.87 1.17 -0.12
C GLY A 202 15.11 0.33 -1.17
N ILE A 203 13.97 -0.22 -0.79
CA ILE A 203 13.09 -0.99 -1.70
C ILE A 203 12.73 -0.16 -2.94
N GLY A 204 12.33 1.12 -2.74
CA GLY A 204 12.00 2.01 -3.84
C GLY A 204 13.16 2.31 -4.77
N GLY A 205 14.39 2.37 -4.25
CA GLY A 205 15.61 2.48 -5.05
C GLY A 205 15.84 1.26 -5.93
N CYS A 206 15.64 0.06 -5.39
CA CYS A 206 15.70 -1.20 -6.14
C CYS A 206 14.63 -1.24 -7.25
N TRP A 207 13.41 -0.78 -6.95
CA TRP A 207 12.37 -0.63 -7.96
C TRP A 207 12.81 0.27 -9.11
N ASN A 208 13.44 1.42 -8.82
CA ASN A 208 13.95 2.31 -9.88
C ASN A 208 14.99 1.64 -10.75
N ILE A 209 15.90 0.83 -10.19
CA ILE A 209 16.86 0.04 -10.98
C ILE A 209 16.10 -0.91 -11.92
N GLY A 210 15.14 -1.66 -11.39
CA GLY A 210 14.36 -2.63 -12.17
C GLY A 210 13.56 -1.99 -13.31
N ILE A 211 12.80 -0.93 -13.04
CA ILE A 211 11.96 -0.28 -14.05
C ILE A 211 12.76 0.48 -15.11
N HIS A 212 13.99 0.93 -14.81
CA HIS A 212 14.85 1.59 -15.78
C HIS A 212 15.80 0.62 -16.49
N HIS A 213 15.80 -0.66 -16.12
CA HIS A 213 16.55 -1.66 -16.86
C HIS A 213 16.11 -1.72 -18.33
N GLU A 214 17.04 -1.86 -19.26
CA GLU A 214 16.76 -1.84 -20.71
C GLU A 214 15.74 -2.90 -21.15
N LYS A 215 15.75 -4.06 -20.48
CA LYS A 215 14.81 -5.18 -20.73
C LYS A 215 13.55 -5.13 -19.89
N CYS A 216 13.29 -4.03 -19.16
CA CYS A 216 12.02 -3.91 -18.44
C CYS A 216 10.86 -3.80 -19.41
N GLY A 217 9.82 -4.63 -19.18
CA GLY A 217 8.64 -4.70 -20.02
C GLY A 217 7.70 -3.52 -19.91
N LYS A 218 6.66 -3.53 -20.74
CA LYS A 218 5.61 -2.52 -20.77
C LYS A 218 4.90 -2.36 -19.44
N PHE A 219 4.72 -3.46 -18.72
CA PHE A 219 4.14 -3.47 -17.38
C PHE A 219 5.15 -4.02 -16.38
N ALA A 220 5.38 -3.28 -15.29
CA ALA A 220 6.19 -3.70 -14.17
C ALA A 220 5.28 -4.26 -13.07
N VAL A 221 5.49 -5.52 -12.68
CA VAL A 221 4.63 -6.27 -11.77
C VAL A 221 5.40 -6.64 -10.51
N GLN A 222 4.83 -6.36 -9.35
CA GLN A 222 5.41 -6.67 -8.06
C GLN A 222 5.39 -8.17 -7.77
N LEU A 223 6.51 -8.65 -7.20
CA LEU A 223 6.57 -9.84 -6.37
C LEU A 223 7.58 -9.61 -5.26
N ASP A 224 7.18 -9.78 -4.01
CA ASP A 224 8.07 -9.69 -2.87
C ASP A 224 8.91 -10.98 -2.77
N SER A 225 10.14 -10.85 -2.30
CA SER A 225 11.13 -11.95 -2.33
C SER A 225 10.82 -13.10 -1.37
N ASP A 226 9.78 -12.95 -0.56
CA ASP A 226 9.29 -13.93 0.41
C ASP A 226 7.87 -14.44 0.10
N ASP A 227 7.23 -13.90 -0.95
CA ASP A 227 5.88 -14.24 -1.37
C ASP A 227 5.86 -15.06 -2.67
N VAL A 228 4.67 -15.50 -3.07
CA VAL A 228 4.50 -16.24 -4.33
C VAL A 228 3.17 -15.88 -5.01
N TYR A 229 3.11 -15.98 -6.33
CA TYR A 229 1.84 -15.95 -7.04
C TYR A 229 0.99 -17.18 -6.69
N LYS A 230 -0.33 -16.99 -6.63
CA LYS A 230 -1.25 -18.07 -6.24
C LYS A 230 -1.22 -19.24 -7.23
N ASN A 231 -1.11 -18.97 -8.51
CA ASN A 231 -1.07 -19.98 -9.56
C ASN A 231 -0.32 -19.47 -10.81
N GLU A 232 -0.24 -20.32 -11.82
CA GLU A 232 0.47 -20.03 -13.07
C GLU A 232 -0.21 -19.00 -13.99
N HIS A 233 -1.40 -18.51 -13.67
CA HIS A 233 -2.14 -17.55 -14.49
C HIS A 233 -2.21 -16.14 -13.87
N SER A 234 -1.63 -15.93 -12.69
CA SER A 234 -1.71 -14.65 -11.97
C SER A 234 -1.17 -13.49 -12.81
N LEU A 235 -0.05 -13.67 -13.52
CA LEU A 235 0.54 -12.63 -14.37
C LEU A 235 -0.35 -12.32 -15.59
N GLN A 236 -0.95 -13.34 -16.22
CA GLN A 236 -1.89 -13.15 -17.33
C GLN A 236 -3.08 -12.31 -16.88
N ILE A 237 -3.69 -12.65 -15.74
CA ILE A 237 -4.85 -11.93 -15.19
C ILE A 237 -4.50 -10.45 -14.91
N ILE A 238 -3.31 -10.17 -14.39
CA ILE A 238 -2.85 -8.79 -14.13
C ILE A 238 -2.79 -7.99 -15.44
N ILE A 239 -2.17 -8.54 -16.47
CA ILE A 239 -1.98 -7.84 -17.74
C ILE A 239 -3.32 -7.66 -18.48
N ASP A 240 -4.17 -8.69 -18.51
CA ASP A 240 -5.52 -8.58 -19.07
C ASP A 240 -6.34 -7.47 -18.39
N THR A 241 -6.15 -7.29 -17.07
CA THR A 241 -6.81 -6.24 -16.30
C THR A 241 -6.40 -4.84 -16.76
N PHE A 242 -5.12 -4.59 -17.07
CA PHE A 242 -4.68 -3.31 -17.64
C PHE A 242 -5.43 -2.97 -18.92
N TYR A 243 -5.50 -3.92 -19.85
CA TYR A 243 -6.18 -3.71 -21.13
C TYR A 243 -7.69 -3.55 -20.99
N LYS A 244 -8.30 -4.34 -20.11
CA LYS A 244 -9.74 -4.30 -19.84
C LYS A 244 -10.17 -3.01 -19.16
N GLN A 245 -9.40 -2.56 -18.14
CA GLN A 245 -9.77 -1.41 -17.30
C GLN A 245 -9.07 -0.10 -17.73
N LYS A 246 -8.12 -0.15 -18.67
CA LYS A 246 -7.38 1.01 -19.20
C LYS A 246 -6.82 1.92 -18.11
N CYS A 247 -6.15 1.31 -17.13
CA CYS A 247 -5.63 1.95 -15.95
C CYS A 247 -4.10 2.06 -15.96
N ALA A 248 -3.53 2.94 -15.15
CA ALA A 248 -2.08 3.12 -15.03
C ALA A 248 -1.43 2.20 -13.98
N MET A 249 -2.23 1.71 -13.05
CA MET A 249 -1.83 0.81 -11.98
C MET A 249 -2.95 -0.22 -11.77
N VAL A 250 -2.57 -1.44 -11.42
CA VAL A 250 -3.49 -2.51 -11.01
C VAL A 250 -3.15 -2.94 -9.61
N ILE A 251 -4.15 -3.13 -8.79
CA ILE A 251 -4.05 -3.69 -7.45
C ILE A 251 -4.80 -5.01 -7.42
N GLY A 252 -4.15 -6.05 -6.93
CA GLY A 252 -4.74 -7.37 -6.78
C GLY A 252 -5.32 -7.61 -5.39
N THR A 253 -5.67 -8.86 -5.18
CA THR A 253 -6.11 -9.42 -3.90
C THR A 253 -5.11 -10.48 -3.48
N TYR A 254 -4.74 -10.49 -2.21
CA TYR A 254 -3.85 -11.48 -1.65
C TYR A 254 -4.49 -12.26 -0.50
N MET A 255 -3.94 -13.41 -0.22
CA MET A 255 -4.28 -14.22 0.92
C MET A 255 -3.07 -14.37 1.84
N MET A 256 -3.29 -14.13 3.13
CA MET A 256 -2.28 -14.38 4.15
C MET A 256 -2.11 -15.86 4.37
N THR A 257 -0.88 -16.35 4.28
CA THR A 257 -0.58 -17.77 4.46
C THR A 257 0.64 -18.00 5.34
N ASN A 258 0.75 -19.20 5.92
CA ASN A 258 2.01 -19.71 6.41
C ASN A 258 2.87 -20.29 5.27
N PHE A 259 4.05 -20.84 5.58
CA PHE A 259 4.94 -21.46 4.58
C PHE A 259 4.39 -22.73 3.93
N ASP A 260 3.44 -23.39 4.56
CA ASP A 260 2.72 -24.54 4.00
C ASP A 260 1.56 -24.13 3.09
N MET A 261 1.46 -22.82 2.76
CA MET A 261 0.40 -22.21 1.96
C MET A 261 -1.01 -22.37 2.55
N GLN A 262 -1.09 -22.60 3.86
CA GLN A 262 -2.36 -22.64 4.58
C GLN A 262 -2.75 -21.22 4.95
N GLU A 263 -4.02 -20.89 4.76
CA GLU A 263 -4.57 -19.59 5.14
C GLU A 263 -4.42 -19.34 6.64
N ILE A 264 -3.98 -18.14 6.99
CA ILE A 264 -3.89 -17.65 8.36
C ILE A 264 -4.65 -16.32 8.49
N ALA A 265 -5.05 -15.95 9.71
CA ALA A 265 -5.70 -14.68 9.96
C ALA A 265 -4.83 -13.49 9.48
N PRO A 266 -5.43 -12.45 8.91
CA PRO A 266 -6.86 -12.21 8.73
C PRO A 266 -7.47 -12.87 7.48
N GLY A 267 -6.75 -13.69 6.74
CA GLY A 267 -7.23 -14.37 5.56
C GLY A 267 -7.05 -13.56 4.28
N ILE A 268 -8.13 -13.32 3.56
CA ILE A 268 -8.10 -12.61 2.28
C ILE A 268 -8.17 -11.10 2.49
N ILE A 269 -7.24 -10.39 1.86
CA ILE A 269 -7.18 -8.91 1.80
C ILE A 269 -7.50 -8.47 0.38
N ASP A 270 -8.71 -7.93 0.18
CA ASP A 270 -9.24 -7.61 -1.14
C ASP A 270 -9.33 -6.10 -1.44
N HIS A 271 -8.97 -5.27 -0.47
CA HIS A 271 -8.96 -3.79 -0.59
C HIS A 271 -10.25 -3.20 -1.18
N LYS A 272 -11.42 -3.74 -0.81
CA LYS A 272 -12.73 -3.22 -1.23
C LYS A 272 -13.05 -1.82 -0.73
N GLU A 273 -12.27 -1.32 0.21
CA GLU A 273 -12.28 0.09 0.63
C GLU A 273 -11.86 1.05 -0.49
N TRP A 274 -11.13 0.55 -1.50
CA TRP A 274 -10.89 1.30 -2.71
C TRP A 274 -12.07 1.16 -3.68
N THR A 275 -12.77 2.26 -3.93
CA THR A 275 -13.86 2.29 -4.92
C THR A 275 -13.44 3.11 -6.16
N PRO A 276 -13.99 2.83 -7.36
CA PRO A 276 -13.62 3.55 -8.58
C PRO A 276 -13.93 5.05 -8.53
N ASP A 277 -14.95 5.44 -7.80
CA ASP A 277 -15.44 6.82 -7.69
C ASP A 277 -14.77 7.60 -6.56
N ASN A 278 -14.49 6.98 -5.41
CA ASN A 278 -13.97 7.67 -4.22
C ASN A 278 -12.66 7.15 -3.67
N GLY A 279 -12.12 6.06 -4.18
CA GLY A 279 -10.89 5.44 -3.67
C GLY A 279 -9.72 6.40 -3.58
N ARG A 280 -9.54 7.28 -4.58
CA ARG A 280 -8.46 8.29 -4.62
C ARG A 280 -8.56 9.34 -3.48
N ASN A 281 -9.76 9.64 -3.00
CA ASN A 281 -9.98 10.51 -1.84
C ASN A 281 -9.83 9.73 -0.54
N ASN A 282 -10.41 8.54 -0.48
CA ASN A 282 -10.32 7.66 0.69
C ASN A 282 -8.88 7.18 0.95
N ALA A 283 -8.04 7.09 -0.07
CA ALA A 283 -6.61 6.76 0.06
C ALA A 283 -5.82 7.73 0.93
N LEU A 284 -6.27 8.96 1.13
CA LEU A 284 -5.66 9.90 2.07
C LEU A 284 -5.84 9.47 3.54
N ARG A 285 -6.75 8.54 3.79
CA ARG A 285 -7.11 8.04 5.12
C ARG A 285 -6.72 6.59 5.34
N ILE A 286 -6.83 5.77 4.30
CA ILE A 286 -6.66 4.32 4.39
C ILE A 286 -5.89 3.78 3.19
N ASN A 287 -4.95 2.87 3.44
CA ASN A 287 -4.19 2.24 2.36
C ASN A 287 -4.94 1.07 1.73
N GLY A 288 -5.73 1.32 0.71
CA GLY A 288 -6.32 0.30 -0.15
C GLY A 288 -5.43 -0.08 -1.35
N LEU A 289 -4.11 0.09 -1.23
CA LEU A 289 -3.13 -0.01 -2.30
C LEU A 289 -2.11 -1.14 -2.06
N GLY A 290 -2.53 -2.22 -1.39
CA GLY A 290 -1.67 -3.35 -1.02
C GLY A 290 -1.25 -4.25 -2.19
N ALA A 291 -0.52 -5.33 -1.86
CA ALA A 291 -0.03 -6.31 -2.83
C ALA A 291 -1.17 -7.11 -3.52
N PRO A 292 -0.90 -7.73 -4.69
CA PRO A 292 0.17 -7.35 -5.59
C PRO A 292 -0.15 -6.06 -6.34
N ARG A 293 0.87 -5.28 -6.65
CA ARG A 293 0.78 -4.05 -7.45
C ARG A 293 1.41 -4.26 -8.81
N ALA A 294 0.83 -3.66 -9.82
CA ALA A 294 1.42 -3.62 -11.13
C ALA A 294 1.23 -2.23 -11.75
N PHE A 295 2.15 -1.82 -12.62
CA PHE A 295 2.24 -0.46 -13.11
C PHE A 295 2.51 -0.43 -14.61
N TYR A 296 1.93 0.53 -15.30
CA TYR A 296 2.36 0.87 -16.66
C TYR A 296 3.74 1.56 -16.58
N THR A 297 4.76 0.88 -17.06
CA THR A 297 6.18 1.27 -16.89
C THR A 297 6.49 2.71 -17.30
N PRO A 298 5.98 3.26 -18.44
CA PRO A 298 6.27 4.64 -18.80
C PRO A 298 5.83 5.66 -17.75
N ILE A 299 4.64 5.50 -17.19
CA ILE A 299 4.13 6.39 -16.13
C ILE A 299 4.98 6.21 -14.85
N LEU A 300 5.34 4.99 -14.49
CA LEU A 300 6.16 4.72 -13.32
C LEU A 300 7.56 5.33 -13.44
N ARG A 301 8.16 5.27 -14.65
CA ARG A 301 9.46 5.92 -14.94
C ARG A 301 9.40 7.44 -14.83
N GLU A 302 8.30 8.07 -15.25
CA GLU A 302 8.08 9.51 -15.13
C GLU A 302 7.97 9.95 -13.66
N ILE A 303 7.17 9.24 -12.87
CA ILE A 303 6.91 9.55 -11.47
C ILE A 303 8.13 9.27 -10.59
N LYS A 304 8.82 8.17 -10.83
CA LYS A 304 9.91 7.58 -10.04
C LYS A 304 9.43 7.11 -8.65
N VAL A 305 10.00 6.03 -8.18
CA VAL A 305 9.71 5.48 -6.85
C VAL A 305 10.61 6.19 -5.83
N PRO A 306 10.09 6.71 -4.70
CA PRO A 306 10.93 7.27 -3.64
C PRO A 306 11.96 6.23 -3.15
N ASN A 307 13.23 6.62 -2.98
CA ASN A 307 14.28 5.73 -2.48
C ASN A 307 14.18 5.56 -0.97
N THR A 308 13.15 4.86 -0.52
CA THR A 308 12.89 4.50 0.88
C THR A 308 12.54 3.03 0.98
N SER A 309 12.52 2.48 2.19
CA SER A 309 12.10 1.10 2.44
C SER A 309 10.69 0.99 3.03
N TYR A 310 10.04 2.13 3.30
CA TYR A 310 8.67 2.18 3.81
C TYR A 310 7.93 3.37 3.20
N GLY A 311 6.67 3.13 2.81
CA GLY A 311 5.76 4.15 2.30
C GLY A 311 6.02 4.58 0.85
N GLU A 312 7.01 4.01 0.16
CA GLU A 312 7.29 4.27 -1.25
C GLU A 312 6.13 3.86 -2.14
N ASP A 313 5.50 2.75 -1.82
CA ASP A 313 4.35 2.19 -2.50
C ASP A 313 3.09 3.04 -2.32
N TYR A 314 2.84 3.48 -1.09
CA TYR A 314 1.71 4.36 -0.78
C TYR A 314 1.86 5.74 -1.43
N ALA A 315 3.05 6.35 -1.34
CA ALA A 315 3.35 7.62 -2.00
C ALA A 315 3.15 7.52 -3.52
N LEU A 316 3.59 6.41 -4.12
CA LEU A 316 3.42 6.12 -5.53
C LEU A 316 1.94 5.94 -5.91
N GLY A 317 1.20 5.17 -5.13
CA GLY A 317 -0.23 4.95 -5.32
C GLY A 317 -1.03 6.25 -5.24
N LEU A 318 -0.75 7.11 -4.26
CA LEU A 318 -1.35 8.45 -4.15
C LEU A 318 -1.04 9.30 -5.39
N LYS A 319 0.22 9.31 -5.85
CA LYS A 319 0.61 10.09 -7.02
C LYS A 319 -0.07 9.60 -8.30
N ILE A 320 -0.15 8.29 -8.50
CA ILE A 320 -0.83 7.71 -9.67
C ILE A 320 -2.34 7.99 -9.59
N SER A 321 -2.97 7.77 -8.44
CA SER A 321 -4.41 7.94 -8.27
C SER A 321 -4.88 9.39 -8.43
N HIS A 322 -3.98 10.36 -8.26
CA HIS A 322 -4.29 11.77 -8.52
C HIS A 322 -4.66 12.00 -9.99
N ASP A 323 -3.98 11.37 -10.92
CA ASP A 323 -4.14 11.62 -12.35
C ASP A 323 -4.79 10.46 -13.11
N TYR A 324 -4.59 9.21 -12.69
CA TYR A 324 -4.94 8.01 -13.45
C TYR A 324 -5.83 7.07 -12.67
N GLN A 325 -6.60 6.29 -13.43
CA GLN A 325 -7.40 5.21 -12.86
C GLN A 325 -6.50 4.09 -12.32
N ILE A 326 -6.89 3.54 -11.17
CA ILE A 326 -6.33 2.32 -10.61
C ILE A 326 -7.33 1.18 -10.84
N GLY A 327 -6.86 0.13 -11.52
CA GLY A 327 -7.62 -1.07 -11.80
C GLY A 327 -7.58 -2.05 -10.62
N ARG A 328 -8.56 -2.95 -10.56
CA ARG A 328 -8.76 -3.88 -9.44
C ARG A 328 -8.95 -5.32 -9.91
N ILE A 329 -8.37 -6.25 -9.13
CA ILE A 329 -8.59 -7.69 -9.24
C ILE A 329 -9.04 -8.18 -7.87
N TYR A 330 -10.28 -8.71 -7.78
CA TYR A 330 -10.87 -9.20 -6.52
C TYR A 330 -10.64 -10.70 -6.28
N ASP A 331 -10.24 -11.44 -7.31
CA ASP A 331 -9.79 -12.82 -7.13
C ASP A 331 -8.42 -12.85 -6.47
N VAL A 332 -8.20 -13.80 -5.58
CA VAL A 332 -6.88 -14.00 -4.97
C VAL A 332 -5.89 -14.46 -6.03
N ILE A 333 -4.86 -13.67 -6.27
CA ILE A 333 -3.80 -13.95 -7.26
C ILE A 333 -2.40 -13.99 -6.65
N TYR A 334 -2.29 -13.78 -5.34
CA TYR A 334 -1.04 -13.60 -4.62
C TYR A 334 -1.15 -14.22 -3.22
N LEU A 335 -0.10 -14.87 -2.75
CA LEU A 335 0.01 -15.47 -1.42
C LEU A 335 1.10 -14.74 -0.65
N CYS A 336 0.67 -14.00 0.39
CA CYS A 336 1.56 -13.29 1.29
C CYS A 336 1.92 -14.25 2.44
N ARG A 337 3.19 -14.68 2.47
CA ARG A 337 3.67 -15.67 3.43
C ARG A 337 4.18 -15.02 4.70
N ARG A 338 3.76 -15.50 5.86
CA ARG A 338 4.16 -14.98 7.17
C ARG A 338 4.85 -16.04 8.03
N TRP A 339 5.85 -15.61 8.77
CA TRP A 339 6.54 -16.37 9.80
C TRP A 339 7.02 -15.48 10.93
N GLU A 340 7.47 -16.07 12.06
CA GLU A 340 7.77 -15.34 13.29
C GLU A 340 8.88 -14.27 13.14
N ASP A 341 9.80 -14.43 12.21
CA ASP A 341 10.93 -13.52 11.95
C ASP A 341 10.67 -12.59 10.73
N ASN A 342 9.44 -12.51 10.24
CA ASN A 342 9.12 -11.65 9.11
C ASN A 342 9.10 -10.20 9.57
N SER A 343 10.04 -9.40 9.08
CA SER A 343 9.99 -7.95 9.24
C SER A 343 9.01 -7.36 8.23
N ASP A 344 7.97 -6.77 8.73
CA ASP A 344 7.10 -5.91 7.92
C ASP A 344 7.81 -4.63 7.52
#